data_b60217edf92fc27f466137bddeaf533e
#
_entry.id   b60217edf92fc27f466137bddeaf533e
#
_cell.length_a   1.000
_cell.length_b   1.000
_cell.length_c   1.000
_cell.angle_alpha   90.00
_cell.angle_beta   90.00
_cell.angle_gamma   90.00
#
_symmetry.space_group_name_H-M   'P 1'
#
loop_
_entity.id
_entity.type
_entity.pdbx_description
1 polymer ?
#
loop_
_entity_poly.entity_id
_entity_poly.type
_entity_poly.pdbx_seq_one_letter_code
_entity_poly.pdbx_strand_id
1 'polypeptide(L)'
;MTFRQNHEPKSFDDLIFRDPRVEQVLRDYADGNRTKHLILHGPKGSGKSCAAQMVLKSRLPINFPDVTTLPLNGRTDRKRKDWEIIRSNWNIHLYNSGRGYIQIDEVDRYSQIILDQLDEYLEHDRLGTVIMTTNHIEELDEWFTDRCAIVEMLRPTASDMIDRAHAILQAEGYNYTRQQVGSMLNGFDGSLRKLVEALETYVLRNPPRAA
;
A
#
# COMPACT_ATOMS: atom_id res chain seq x y z
N MET A 1 2.73 -21.33 4.81
CA MET A 1 2.78 -19.86 4.62
C MET A 1 4.09 -19.35 5.19
N THR A 2 4.70 -18.33 4.58
CA THR A 2 5.90 -17.69 5.14
C THR A 2 5.53 -16.77 6.30
N PHE A 3 6.47 -16.48 7.19
CA PHE A 3 6.27 -15.50 8.29
C PHE A 3 5.64 -14.20 7.80
N ARG A 4 6.18 -13.64 6.71
CA ARG A 4 5.66 -12.42 6.10
C ARG A 4 4.20 -12.55 5.69
N GLN A 5 3.80 -13.65 5.03
CA GLN A 5 2.41 -13.89 4.62
C GLN A 5 1.45 -14.01 5.80
N ASN A 6 1.91 -14.59 6.92
CA ASN A 6 1.10 -14.71 8.13
C ASN A 6 0.81 -13.35 8.78
N HIS A 7 1.77 -12.41 8.66
CA HIS A 7 1.74 -11.11 9.32
C HIS A 7 1.54 -9.93 8.35
N GLU A 8 1.14 -10.20 7.09
CA GLU A 8 0.68 -9.12 6.20
C GLU A 8 -0.59 -8.47 6.76
N PRO A 9 -0.72 -7.13 6.68
CA PRO A 9 -1.94 -6.43 7.04
C PRO A 9 -3.14 -6.99 6.26
N LYS A 10 -4.24 -7.29 6.96
CA LYS A 10 -5.48 -7.82 6.39
C LYS A 10 -6.60 -6.80 6.38
N SER A 11 -6.48 -5.77 7.21
CA SER A 11 -7.44 -4.68 7.35
C SER A 11 -6.74 -3.34 7.56
N PHE A 12 -7.50 -2.25 7.54
CA PHE A 12 -6.95 -0.93 7.87
C PHE A 12 -6.40 -0.86 9.30
N ASP A 13 -6.97 -1.60 10.24
CA ASP A 13 -6.54 -1.61 11.63
C ASP A 13 -5.17 -2.30 11.83
N ASP A 14 -4.71 -3.06 10.84
CA ASP A 14 -3.38 -3.66 10.80
C ASP A 14 -2.31 -2.70 10.26
N LEU A 15 -2.73 -1.60 9.63
CA LEU A 15 -1.82 -0.59 9.09
C LEU A 15 -1.35 0.35 10.21
N ILE A 16 -0.17 0.90 10.03
CA ILE A 16 0.40 1.88 10.95
C ILE A 16 0.49 3.21 10.23
N PHE A 17 -0.26 4.20 10.72
CA PHE A 17 -0.24 5.55 10.21
C PHE A 17 0.39 6.49 11.26
N ARG A 18 1.39 7.26 10.84
CA ARG A 18 1.98 8.30 11.68
C ARG A 18 1.04 9.49 11.84
N ASP A 19 0.25 9.78 10.81
CA ASP A 19 -0.75 10.85 10.82
C ASP A 19 -2.16 10.26 10.70
N PRO A 20 -3.01 10.39 11.72
CA PRO A 20 -4.39 9.89 11.68
C PRO A 20 -5.24 10.51 10.55
N ARG A 21 -4.88 11.70 10.05
CA ARG A 21 -5.59 12.32 8.91
C ARG A 21 -5.40 11.53 7.63
N VAL A 22 -4.21 10.95 7.45
CA VAL A 22 -3.91 10.06 6.31
C VAL A 22 -4.80 8.82 6.37
N GLU A 23 -4.93 8.20 7.54
CA GLU A 23 -5.83 7.06 7.75
C GLU A 23 -7.28 7.42 7.37
N GLN A 24 -7.79 8.56 7.87
CA GLN A 24 -9.16 8.98 7.57
C GLN A 24 -9.38 9.19 6.07
N VAL A 25 -8.44 9.84 5.39
CA VAL A 25 -8.52 10.03 3.92
C VAL A 25 -8.58 8.69 3.19
N LEU A 26 -7.77 7.71 3.58
CA LEU A 26 -7.76 6.40 2.95
C LEU A 26 -9.03 5.60 3.25
N ARG A 27 -9.60 5.72 4.45
CA ARG A 27 -10.91 5.15 4.79
C ARG A 27 -12.02 5.78 3.94
N ASP A 28 -12.01 7.10 3.74
CA ASP A 28 -12.96 7.78 2.86
C ASP A 28 -12.91 7.22 1.41
N TYR A 29 -11.71 6.89 0.90
CA TYR A 29 -11.55 6.21 -0.37
C TYR A 29 -12.11 4.77 -0.34
N ALA A 30 -11.79 4.02 0.71
CA ALA A 30 -12.26 2.65 0.89
C ALA A 30 -13.80 2.58 0.95
N ASP A 31 -14.43 3.55 1.61
CA ASP A 31 -15.88 3.65 1.74
C ASP A 31 -16.56 4.24 0.48
N GLY A 32 -15.79 4.80 -0.46
CA GLY A 32 -16.28 5.39 -1.69
C GLY A 32 -16.77 6.83 -1.57
N ASN A 33 -16.47 7.48 -0.46
CA ASN A 33 -16.77 8.89 -0.24
C ASN A 33 -15.88 9.82 -1.07
N ARG A 34 -14.74 9.30 -1.56
CA ARG A 34 -13.82 9.99 -2.46
C ARG A 34 -13.64 9.19 -3.75
N THR A 35 -13.61 9.89 -4.88
CA THR A 35 -13.50 9.28 -6.22
C THR A 35 -12.33 9.84 -7.03
N LYS A 36 -11.76 10.99 -6.65
CA LYS A 36 -10.59 11.57 -7.33
C LYS A 36 -9.46 10.55 -7.33
N HIS A 37 -8.66 10.50 -8.41
CA HIS A 37 -7.48 9.63 -8.44
C HIS A 37 -6.54 9.93 -7.29
N LEU A 38 -5.78 8.94 -6.82
CA LEU A 38 -5.00 9.03 -5.59
C LEU A 38 -3.53 8.73 -5.86
N ILE A 39 -2.66 9.63 -5.42
CA ILE A 39 -1.22 9.40 -5.35
C ILE A 39 -0.80 9.32 -3.89
N LEU A 40 -0.27 8.18 -3.49
CA LEU A 40 0.41 8.00 -2.20
C LEU A 40 1.91 8.19 -2.42
N HIS A 41 2.49 9.23 -1.83
CA HIS A 41 3.92 9.47 -1.94
C HIS A 41 4.61 9.42 -0.57
N GLY A 42 5.94 9.34 -0.58
CA GLY A 42 6.74 9.35 0.63
C GLY A 42 7.84 8.28 0.63
N PRO A 43 8.61 8.17 1.70
CA PRO A 43 9.81 7.34 1.74
C PRO A 43 9.50 5.86 1.57
N LYS A 44 10.47 5.12 1.04
CA LYS A 44 10.38 3.66 0.87
C LYS A 44 10.17 2.96 2.23
N GLY A 45 9.23 2.03 2.28
CA GLY A 45 8.91 1.27 3.50
C GLY A 45 7.87 1.93 4.41
N SER A 46 7.21 3.03 3.99
CA SER A 46 6.13 3.69 4.74
C SER A 46 4.75 3.02 4.63
N GLY A 47 4.62 1.95 3.84
CA GLY A 47 3.35 1.21 3.73
C GLY A 47 2.45 1.60 2.57
N LYS A 48 2.87 2.50 1.66
CA LYS A 48 2.06 3.02 0.53
C LYS A 48 1.34 1.94 -0.28
N SER A 49 2.10 0.98 -0.81
CA SER A 49 1.53 -0.09 -1.65
C SER A 49 0.52 -0.95 -0.89
N CYS A 50 0.77 -1.19 0.40
CA CYS A 50 -0.16 -1.93 1.24
C CYS A 50 -1.45 -1.14 1.47
N ALA A 51 -1.35 0.14 1.79
CA ALA A 51 -2.50 1.02 1.98
C ALA A 51 -3.31 1.16 0.67
N ALA A 52 -2.64 1.35 -0.48
CA ALA A 52 -3.28 1.38 -1.79
C ALA A 52 -4.07 0.09 -2.06
N GLN A 53 -3.47 -1.07 -1.77
CA GLN A 53 -4.12 -2.37 -1.94
C GLN A 53 -5.34 -2.53 -1.03
N MET A 54 -5.30 -2.02 0.21
CA MET A 54 -6.46 -2.06 1.12
C MET A 54 -7.62 -1.22 0.57
N VAL A 55 -7.35 -0.01 0.07
CA VAL A 55 -8.35 0.82 -0.59
C VAL A 55 -8.95 0.08 -1.78
N LEU A 56 -8.10 -0.47 -2.67
CA LEU A 56 -8.56 -1.21 -3.84
C LEU A 56 -9.45 -2.40 -3.47
N LYS A 57 -9.01 -3.25 -2.54
CA LYS A 57 -9.76 -4.42 -2.08
C LYS A 57 -11.12 -4.06 -1.48
N SER A 58 -11.21 -2.96 -0.76
CA SER A 58 -12.47 -2.48 -0.17
C SER A 58 -13.49 -2.04 -1.22
N ARG A 59 -13.01 -1.65 -2.42
CA ARG A 59 -13.86 -1.17 -3.53
C ARG A 59 -14.30 -2.27 -4.48
N LEU A 60 -13.66 -3.43 -4.43
CA LEU A 60 -13.96 -4.55 -5.32
C LEU A 60 -14.97 -5.53 -4.67
N PRO A 61 -15.83 -6.18 -5.46
CA PRO A 61 -16.70 -7.24 -4.96
C PRO A 61 -15.90 -8.37 -4.28
N ILE A 62 -16.46 -8.95 -3.22
CA ILE A 62 -15.80 -10.00 -2.39
C ILE A 62 -15.28 -11.18 -3.23
N ASN A 63 -15.93 -11.50 -4.34
CA ASN A 63 -15.58 -12.63 -5.21
C ASN A 63 -14.65 -12.23 -6.38
N PHE A 64 -14.02 -11.06 -6.32
CA PHE A 64 -13.13 -10.62 -7.39
C PHE A 64 -11.83 -11.41 -7.37
N PRO A 65 -11.34 -11.96 -8.51
CA PRO A 65 -10.12 -12.76 -8.53
C PRO A 65 -8.90 -11.93 -8.06
N ASP A 66 -8.10 -12.49 -7.16
CA ASP A 66 -6.88 -11.84 -6.63
C ASP A 66 -5.90 -11.39 -7.74
N VAL A 67 -5.93 -12.05 -8.88
CA VAL A 67 -5.06 -11.72 -10.04
C VAL A 67 -5.30 -10.29 -10.55
N THR A 68 -6.54 -9.78 -10.47
CA THR A 68 -6.90 -8.44 -10.94
C THR A 68 -6.58 -7.35 -9.91
N THR A 69 -6.18 -7.73 -8.70
CA THR A 69 -5.80 -6.80 -7.63
C THR A 69 -4.28 -6.68 -7.46
N LEU A 70 -3.50 -7.37 -8.30
CA LEU A 70 -2.04 -7.22 -8.27
C LEU A 70 -1.64 -5.84 -8.80
N PRO A 71 -0.87 -5.08 -8.03
CA PRO A 71 -0.41 -3.78 -8.48
C PRO A 71 0.54 -3.92 -9.65
N LEU A 72 0.33 -3.10 -10.67
CA LEU A 72 1.31 -2.89 -11.72
C LEU A 72 2.49 -2.12 -11.14
N ASN A 73 3.69 -2.39 -11.60
CA ASN A 73 4.90 -1.77 -11.04
C ASN A 73 5.78 -1.19 -12.14
N GLY A 74 5.90 0.14 -12.18
CA GLY A 74 6.70 0.86 -13.15
C GLY A 74 8.18 0.46 -13.21
N ARG A 75 8.69 -0.20 -12.18
CA ARG A 75 10.06 -0.72 -12.17
C ARG A 75 10.24 -2.00 -12.99
N THR A 76 9.26 -2.89 -12.95
CA THR A 76 9.29 -4.18 -13.62
C THR A 76 8.59 -4.16 -14.97
N ASP A 77 7.54 -3.36 -15.08
CA ASP A 77 6.58 -3.32 -16.18
C ASP A 77 6.78 -2.03 -17.00
N ARG A 78 7.87 -1.93 -17.76
CA ARG A 78 8.24 -0.72 -18.52
C ARG A 78 7.89 -0.76 -20.01
N LYS A 79 7.23 -1.84 -20.49
CA LYS A 79 7.05 -2.09 -21.91
C LYS A 79 5.61 -1.77 -22.34
N ARG A 80 5.41 -1.56 -23.63
CA ARG A 80 4.10 -1.32 -24.26
C ARG A 80 3.02 -2.32 -23.86
N LYS A 81 3.39 -3.54 -23.46
CA LYS A 81 2.47 -4.54 -22.91
C LYS A 81 1.80 -4.12 -21.60
N ASP A 82 2.43 -3.23 -20.84
CA ASP A 82 1.92 -2.81 -19.53
C ASP A 82 0.68 -1.94 -19.72
N TRP A 83 0.66 -1.12 -20.75
CA TRP A 83 -0.52 -0.35 -21.10
C TRP A 83 -1.74 -1.25 -21.42
N GLU A 84 -1.53 -2.35 -22.15
CA GLU A 84 -2.60 -3.30 -22.44
C GLU A 84 -3.12 -3.97 -21.15
N ILE A 85 -2.24 -4.23 -20.18
CA ILE A 85 -2.60 -4.78 -18.87
C ILE A 85 -3.37 -3.74 -18.05
N ILE A 86 -2.91 -2.48 -18.00
CA ILE A 86 -3.60 -1.38 -17.32
C ILE A 86 -5.03 -1.25 -17.88
N ARG A 87 -5.16 -1.14 -19.19
CA ARG A 87 -6.44 -1.01 -19.88
C ARG A 87 -7.35 -2.23 -19.66
N SER A 88 -6.78 -3.43 -19.71
CA SER A 88 -7.55 -4.66 -19.48
C SER A 88 -8.10 -4.71 -18.05
N ASN A 89 -7.27 -4.42 -17.04
CA ASN A 89 -7.70 -4.40 -15.64
C ASN A 89 -8.78 -3.35 -15.40
N TRP A 90 -8.62 -2.15 -15.95
CA TRP A 90 -9.65 -1.11 -15.87
C TRP A 90 -10.98 -1.60 -16.41
N ASN A 91 -10.99 -2.14 -17.64
CA ASN A 91 -12.20 -2.60 -18.30
C ASN A 91 -12.86 -3.78 -17.56
N ILE A 92 -12.07 -4.70 -17.03
CA ILE A 92 -12.58 -5.83 -16.24
C ILE A 92 -13.29 -5.31 -14.97
N HIS A 93 -12.68 -4.36 -14.27
CA HIS A 93 -13.29 -3.78 -13.08
C HIS A 93 -14.54 -2.95 -13.43
N LEU A 94 -14.47 -2.14 -14.48
CA LEU A 94 -15.59 -1.34 -14.95
C LEU A 94 -16.79 -2.22 -15.32
N TYR A 95 -16.55 -3.33 -16.03
CA TYR A 95 -17.60 -4.27 -16.43
C TYR A 95 -18.25 -4.96 -15.22
N ASN A 96 -17.46 -5.38 -14.24
CA ASN A 96 -17.94 -6.18 -13.11
C ASN A 96 -18.51 -5.35 -11.95
N SER A 97 -18.02 -4.13 -11.73
CA SER A 97 -18.40 -3.30 -10.57
C SER A 97 -19.01 -1.96 -10.94
N GLY A 98 -19.17 -1.67 -12.26
CA GLY A 98 -19.64 -0.37 -12.75
C GLY A 98 -18.61 0.76 -12.60
N ARG A 99 -17.42 0.47 -12.06
CA ARG A 99 -16.30 1.42 -11.92
C ARG A 99 -14.96 0.73 -12.16
N GLY A 100 -14.06 1.42 -12.89
CA GLY A 100 -12.68 0.96 -13.05
C GLY A 100 -11.84 1.22 -11.81
N TYR A 101 -11.01 0.26 -11.44
CA TYR A 101 -10.03 0.41 -10.35
C TYR A 101 -8.69 -0.15 -10.79
N ILE A 102 -7.63 0.60 -10.59
CA ILE A 102 -6.25 0.18 -10.89
C ILE A 102 -5.34 0.63 -9.76
N GLN A 103 -4.42 -0.23 -9.37
CA GLN A 103 -3.27 0.14 -8.55
C GLN A 103 -2.01 0.11 -9.40
N ILE A 104 -1.22 1.18 -9.31
CA ILE A 104 0.08 1.31 -10.00
C ILE A 104 1.14 1.70 -8.97
N ASP A 105 2.09 0.81 -8.73
CA ASP A 105 3.22 1.07 -7.84
C ASP A 105 4.41 1.65 -8.62
N GLU A 106 5.14 2.56 -7.98
CA GLU A 106 6.32 3.23 -8.54
C GLU A 106 5.99 3.90 -9.89
N VAL A 107 4.91 4.70 -9.93
CA VAL A 107 4.40 5.34 -11.14
C VAL A 107 5.44 6.28 -11.79
N ASP A 108 6.36 6.84 -11.00
CA ASP A 108 7.51 7.63 -11.44
C ASP A 108 8.46 6.86 -12.37
N ARG A 109 8.36 5.53 -12.39
CA ARG A 109 9.24 4.68 -13.22
C ARG A 109 8.70 4.40 -14.62
N TYR A 110 7.47 4.78 -14.91
CA TYR A 110 6.93 4.63 -16.26
C TYR A 110 7.51 5.66 -17.23
N SER A 111 7.56 5.30 -18.51
CA SER A 111 7.94 6.26 -19.55
C SER A 111 6.86 7.31 -19.75
N GLN A 112 7.23 8.50 -20.22
CA GLN A 112 6.29 9.58 -20.53
C GLN A 112 5.15 9.10 -21.43
N ILE A 113 5.44 8.25 -22.42
CA ILE A 113 4.42 7.71 -23.33
C ILE A 113 3.32 6.96 -22.56
N ILE A 114 3.66 6.22 -21.50
CA ILE A 114 2.67 5.50 -20.68
C ILE A 114 1.93 6.48 -19.76
N LEU A 115 2.63 7.47 -19.21
CA LEU A 115 2.01 8.50 -18.40
C LEU A 115 1.00 9.33 -19.21
N ASP A 116 1.33 9.69 -20.44
CA ASP A 116 0.41 10.40 -21.36
C ASP A 116 -0.84 9.56 -21.70
N GLN A 117 -0.67 8.25 -21.88
CA GLN A 117 -1.79 7.35 -22.08
C GLN A 117 -2.63 7.15 -20.81
N LEU A 118 -1.99 7.14 -19.63
CA LEU A 118 -2.68 7.05 -18.36
C LEU A 118 -3.52 8.31 -18.09
N ASP A 119 -3.07 9.46 -18.57
CA ASP A 119 -3.77 10.73 -18.44
C ASP A 119 -5.20 10.68 -19.00
N GLU A 120 -5.43 9.96 -20.10
CA GLU A 120 -6.78 9.73 -20.65
C GLU A 120 -7.73 9.13 -19.59
N TYR A 121 -7.22 8.25 -18.71
CA TYR A 121 -8.02 7.67 -17.62
C TYR A 121 -8.18 8.63 -16.45
N LEU A 122 -7.19 9.50 -16.20
CA LEU A 122 -7.23 10.49 -15.14
C LEU A 122 -8.23 11.61 -15.42
N GLU A 123 -8.65 11.80 -16.68
CA GLU A 123 -9.73 12.73 -17.03
C GLU A 123 -11.13 12.19 -16.67
N HIS A 124 -11.25 10.91 -16.38
CA HIS A 124 -12.53 10.21 -16.21
C HIS A 124 -12.71 9.65 -14.78
N ASP A 125 -12.53 10.49 -13.76
CA ASP A 125 -12.71 10.13 -12.34
C ASP A 125 -14.10 9.54 -12.02
N ARG A 126 -15.11 9.87 -12.81
CA ARG A 126 -16.46 9.32 -12.69
C ARG A 126 -16.54 7.84 -13.09
N LEU A 127 -15.66 7.39 -13.97
CA LEU A 127 -15.62 6.00 -14.44
C LEU A 127 -14.82 5.09 -13.52
N GLY A 128 -13.98 5.66 -12.65
CA GLY A 128 -13.16 4.85 -11.76
C GLY A 128 -12.11 5.64 -11.01
N THR A 129 -11.25 4.91 -10.29
CA THR A 129 -10.18 5.50 -9.49
C THR A 129 -8.87 4.78 -9.77
N VAL A 130 -7.84 5.54 -10.17
CA VAL A 130 -6.45 5.07 -10.24
C VAL A 130 -5.79 5.40 -8.92
N ILE A 131 -5.20 4.38 -8.29
CA ILE A 131 -4.45 4.52 -7.03
C ILE A 131 -2.98 4.28 -7.35
N MET A 132 -2.16 5.28 -7.16
CA MET A 132 -0.75 5.27 -7.54
C MET A 132 0.15 5.41 -6.33
N THR A 133 1.34 4.83 -6.39
CA THR A 133 2.36 5.07 -5.38
C THR A 133 3.65 5.56 -6.02
N THR A 134 4.36 6.45 -5.33
CA THR A 134 5.70 6.90 -5.74
C THR A 134 6.56 7.18 -4.51
N ASN A 135 7.88 7.09 -4.68
CA ASN A 135 8.84 7.61 -3.71
C ASN A 135 9.34 9.01 -4.12
N HIS A 136 9.05 9.44 -5.34
CA HIS A 136 9.60 10.62 -6.00
C HIS A 136 8.48 11.41 -6.66
N ILE A 137 7.66 12.08 -5.86
CA ILE A 137 6.54 12.90 -6.36
C ILE A 137 7.04 14.05 -7.26
N GLU A 138 8.24 14.52 -7.00
CA GLU A 138 8.93 15.57 -7.76
C GLU A 138 9.34 15.16 -9.20
N GLU A 139 9.32 13.86 -9.50
CA GLU A 139 9.58 13.33 -10.85
C GLU A 139 8.31 13.28 -11.71
N LEU A 140 7.13 13.57 -11.14
CA LEU A 140 5.86 13.62 -11.87
C LEU A 140 5.53 15.05 -12.28
N ASP A 141 5.08 15.21 -13.50
CA ASP A 141 4.67 16.50 -14.03
C ASP A 141 3.47 17.10 -13.27
N GLU A 142 3.40 18.41 -13.16
CA GLU A 142 2.34 19.14 -12.46
C GLU A 142 0.96 18.82 -13.05
N TRP A 143 0.83 18.78 -14.38
CA TRP A 143 -0.42 18.45 -15.05
C TRP A 143 -0.97 17.07 -14.68
N PHE A 144 -0.11 16.10 -14.41
CA PHE A 144 -0.47 14.75 -13.97
C PHE A 144 -0.93 14.73 -12.51
N THR A 145 -0.21 15.46 -11.65
CA THR A 145 -0.50 15.51 -10.22
C THR A 145 -1.76 16.33 -9.90
N ASP A 146 -2.09 17.35 -10.68
CA ASP A 146 -3.29 18.19 -10.49
C ASP A 146 -4.60 17.39 -10.61
N ARG A 147 -4.61 16.31 -11.38
CA ARG A 147 -5.75 15.41 -11.51
C ARG A 147 -5.93 14.47 -10.34
N CYS A 148 -4.98 14.43 -9.43
CA CYS A 148 -4.93 13.48 -8.33
C CYS A 148 -5.10 14.17 -6.97
N ALA A 149 -5.61 13.43 -5.99
CA ALA A 149 -5.42 13.76 -4.59
C ALA A 149 -4.04 13.24 -4.17
N ILE A 150 -3.24 14.10 -3.57
CA ILE A 150 -1.87 13.76 -3.15
C ILE A 150 -1.89 13.55 -1.64
N VAL A 151 -1.40 12.41 -1.19
CA VAL A 151 -1.34 12.04 0.22
C VAL A 151 0.07 11.58 0.57
N GLU A 152 0.70 12.29 1.49
CA GLU A 152 2.03 11.94 1.99
C GLU A 152 1.95 10.87 3.07
N MET A 153 2.63 9.76 2.87
CA MET A 153 2.76 8.67 3.84
C MET A 153 4.15 8.68 4.46
N LEU A 154 4.27 9.29 5.63
CA LEU A 154 5.51 9.31 6.41
C LEU A 154 5.81 7.92 6.99
N ARG A 155 7.10 7.63 7.20
CA ARG A 155 7.48 6.45 8.00
C ARG A 155 6.96 6.59 9.42
N PRO A 156 6.37 5.54 9.99
CA PRO A 156 6.03 5.51 11.42
C PRO A 156 7.32 5.60 12.26
N THR A 157 7.18 6.13 13.46
CA THR A 157 8.24 6.11 14.47
C THR A 157 8.35 4.73 15.12
N ALA A 158 9.42 4.48 15.88
CA ALA A 158 9.53 3.25 16.66
C ALA A 158 8.34 3.09 17.62
N SER A 159 7.87 4.19 18.24
CA SER A 159 6.71 4.17 19.14
C SER A 159 5.42 3.78 18.43
N ASP A 160 5.20 4.23 17.21
CA ASP A 160 4.00 3.88 16.43
C ASP A 160 3.96 2.39 16.07
N MET A 161 5.13 1.74 16.04
CA MET A 161 5.27 0.32 15.66
C MET A 161 5.13 -0.66 16.84
N ILE A 162 5.12 -0.17 18.09
CA ILE A 162 5.13 -1.04 19.29
C ILE A 162 3.96 -2.01 19.29
N ASP A 163 2.75 -1.52 19.09
CA ASP A 163 1.54 -2.34 19.16
C ASP A 163 1.51 -3.42 18.08
N ARG A 164 1.93 -3.09 16.86
CA ARG A 164 2.01 -4.07 15.77
C ARG A 164 3.09 -5.11 16.02
N ALA A 165 4.28 -4.70 16.43
CA ALA A 165 5.37 -5.61 16.77
C ALA A 165 4.99 -6.53 17.94
N HIS A 166 4.32 -5.99 18.96
CA HIS A 166 3.83 -6.76 20.10
C HIS A 166 2.80 -7.82 19.67
N ALA A 167 1.82 -7.44 18.84
CA ALA A 167 0.82 -8.35 18.31
C ALA A 167 1.45 -9.50 17.49
N ILE A 168 2.46 -9.19 16.65
CA ILE A 168 3.19 -10.19 15.88
C ILE A 168 3.92 -11.15 16.81
N LEU A 169 4.66 -10.64 17.79
CA LEU A 169 5.40 -11.48 18.75
C LEU A 169 4.47 -12.34 19.60
N GLN A 170 3.31 -11.83 20.02
CA GLN A 170 2.31 -12.61 20.72
C GLN A 170 1.77 -13.76 19.87
N ALA A 171 1.48 -13.50 18.58
CA ALA A 171 1.02 -14.53 17.65
C ALA A 171 2.05 -15.63 17.43
N GLU A 172 3.34 -15.32 17.58
CA GLU A 172 4.46 -16.28 17.52
C GLU A 172 4.80 -16.91 18.89
N GLY A 173 3.96 -16.69 19.91
CA GLY A 173 4.09 -17.35 21.22
C GLY A 173 5.02 -16.66 22.22
N TYR A 174 5.39 -15.39 21.99
CA TYR A 174 6.22 -14.64 22.95
C TYR A 174 5.35 -13.81 23.89
N ASN A 175 5.67 -13.86 25.17
CA ASN A 175 4.97 -13.11 26.22
C ASN A 175 5.79 -11.88 26.68
N TYR A 176 6.07 -10.96 25.73
CA TYR A 176 6.73 -9.70 26.04
C TYR A 176 5.73 -8.63 26.44
N THR A 177 6.15 -7.73 27.32
CA THR A 177 5.40 -6.50 27.59
C THR A 177 5.63 -5.48 26.46
N ARG A 178 4.69 -4.54 26.27
CA ARG A 178 4.87 -3.42 25.33
C ARG A 178 6.16 -2.62 25.59
N GLN A 179 6.54 -2.46 26.86
CA GLN A 179 7.77 -1.77 27.23
C GLN A 179 9.02 -2.53 26.74
N GLN A 180 9.05 -3.86 26.86
CA GLN A 180 10.15 -4.69 26.34
C GLN A 180 10.23 -4.59 24.83
N VAL A 181 9.08 -4.67 24.12
CA VAL A 181 9.03 -4.50 22.68
C VAL A 181 9.50 -3.10 22.26
N GLY A 182 9.08 -2.06 22.97
CA GLY A 182 9.55 -0.69 22.75
C GLY A 182 11.06 -0.56 22.87
N SER A 183 11.67 -1.25 23.86
CA SER A 183 13.13 -1.29 24.03
C SER A 183 13.83 -2.01 22.85
N MET A 184 13.21 -3.07 22.30
CA MET A 184 13.74 -3.78 21.12
C MET A 184 13.71 -2.92 19.84
N LEU A 185 12.74 -2.00 19.74
CA LEU A 185 12.58 -1.09 18.60
C LEU A 185 13.36 0.21 18.74
N ASN A 186 14.08 0.42 19.82
CA ASN A 186 14.86 1.63 20.03
C ASN A 186 15.90 1.83 18.92
N GLY A 187 15.87 2.99 18.28
CA GLY A 187 16.74 3.30 17.12
C GLY A 187 16.29 2.71 15.78
N PHE A 188 15.07 2.13 15.71
CA PHE A 188 14.53 1.61 14.44
C PHE A 188 14.19 2.75 13.45
N ASP A 189 14.50 2.55 12.16
CA ASP A 189 14.43 3.60 11.12
C ASP A 189 13.02 3.87 10.57
N GLY A 190 11.99 3.24 11.12
CA GLY A 190 10.60 3.41 10.71
C GLY A 190 10.20 2.65 9.43
N SER A 191 11.05 1.79 8.90
CA SER A 191 10.69 0.97 7.74
C SER A 191 9.87 -0.24 8.16
N LEU A 192 8.57 -0.26 7.81
CA LEU A 192 7.68 -1.39 8.10
C LEU A 192 8.18 -2.71 7.49
N ARG A 193 8.82 -2.64 6.32
CA ARG A 193 9.44 -3.83 5.71
C ARG A 193 10.54 -4.40 6.57
N LYS A 194 11.46 -3.53 7.05
CA LYS A 194 12.56 -3.96 7.92
C LYS A 194 12.07 -4.42 9.29
N LEU A 195 10.96 -3.88 9.79
CA LEU A 195 10.34 -4.36 11.03
C LEU A 195 9.98 -5.84 10.90
N VAL A 196 9.24 -6.20 9.86
CA VAL A 196 8.82 -7.61 9.65
C VAL A 196 10.03 -8.52 9.47
N GLU A 197 11.04 -8.11 8.67
CA GLU A 197 12.29 -8.87 8.48
C GLU A 197 13.08 -9.04 9.79
N ALA A 198 13.11 -8.02 10.62
CA ALA A 198 13.79 -8.08 11.93
C ALA A 198 13.05 -9.01 12.90
N LEU A 199 11.73 -8.94 12.96
CA LEU A 199 10.91 -9.83 13.79
C LEU A 199 11.01 -11.29 13.31
N GLU A 200 10.96 -11.55 12.01
CA GLU A 200 11.19 -12.88 11.44
C GLU A 200 12.55 -13.43 11.86
N THR A 201 13.60 -12.62 11.71
CA THR A 201 14.96 -13.02 12.11
C THR A 201 15.05 -13.30 13.61
N TYR A 202 14.36 -12.48 14.41
CA TYR A 202 14.33 -12.67 15.85
C TYR A 202 13.64 -13.99 16.24
N VAL A 203 12.47 -14.27 15.69
CA VAL A 203 11.70 -15.50 15.94
C VAL A 203 12.49 -16.75 15.54
N LEU A 204 13.13 -16.73 14.38
CA LEU A 204 13.96 -17.85 13.92
C LEU A 204 15.16 -18.14 14.82
N ARG A 205 15.76 -17.11 15.41
CA ARG A 205 16.96 -17.27 16.27
C ARG A 205 16.62 -17.56 17.72
N ASN A 206 15.43 -17.23 18.17
CA ASN A 206 15.01 -17.35 19.58
C ASN A 206 13.65 -18.07 19.63
N PRO A 207 13.56 -19.37 19.27
CA PRO A 207 12.28 -20.04 19.31
C PRO A 207 11.64 -19.94 20.69
N PRO A 208 10.32 -19.71 20.81
CA PRO A 208 9.66 -19.63 22.09
C PRO A 208 9.88 -20.93 22.85
N ARG A 209 10.19 -20.81 24.15
CA ARG A 209 10.31 -22.01 25.02
C ARG A 209 8.95 -22.69 25.03
N ALA A 210 8.91 -23.98 24.65
CA ALA A 210 7.71 -24.80 24.83
C ALA A 210 7.26 -24.69 26.28
N ALA A 211 5.99 -24.30 26.49
CA ALA A 211 5.37 -24.24 27.81
C ALA A 211 5.16 -25.64 28.36
#